data_c45fc30590ab756fb307d4a2cf6da802
#
_entry.id   c45fc30590ab756fb307d4a2cf6da802
#
_cell.length_a   1.000
_cell.length_b   1.000
_cell.length_c   1.000
_cell.angle_alpha   90.00
_cell.angle_beta   90.00
_cell.angle_gamma   90.00
#
_symmetry.space_group_name_H-M   'P 1'
#
loop_
_entity.id
_entity.type
_entity.pdbx_description
1 polymer ?
#
loop_
_entity_poly.entity_id
_entity_poly.type
_entity_poly.pdbx_seq_one_letter_code
_entity_poly.pdbx_strand_id
1 'polypeptide(L)'
;SDYPDRVPRAYIGRNDFDFAHAPHIYCDRNGLRPICLFRGNGDEWFANMEIEDFVKHLRSWYDDLASGVNIENGGEFEPLRLEGYTATIIYDYEQLSDEIGKADGQQKDIFIAVCKLSEKKLIRLTDANIWLLKLPRLTKNDIIPGSVCWDGSKKSCDGYDVIMPKTYSELLNYASKHGVEIEEAVKGVMGRTNGDSASIIIILAIRRSKKLIGVNSFYQFVNFEIICDTDNDGKNVVTPTSKVQFH
;
A
#
# COMPACT_ATOMS: atom_id res chain seq x y z
N SER A 1 -0.06 -21.12 20.38
CA SER A 1 -0.72 -21.51 19.11
C SER A 1 -2.06 -22.13 19.46
N ASP A 2 -3.10 -21.73 18.76
CA ASP A 2 -4.48 -22.24 18.99
C ASP A 2 -4.70 -23.58 18.24
N TYR A 3 -3.62 -24.29 17.91
CA TYR A 3 -3.66 -25.63 17.37
C TYR A 3 -4.18 -26.62 18.43
N PRO A 4 -5.09 -27.56 18.11
CA PRO A 4 -5.60 -27.89 16.77
C PRO A 4 -6.82 -27.07 16.29
N ASP A 5 -7.33 -26.14 17.07
CA ASP A 5 -8.60 -25.45 16.80
C ASP A 5 -8.51 -24.45 15.64
N ARG A 6 -7.27 -24.05 15.26
CA ARG A 6 -7.02 -23.14 14.15
C ARG A 6 -5.87 -23.62 13.27
N VAL A 7 -5.91 -23.24 11.99
CA VAL A 7 -4.83 -23.52 11.06
C VAL A 7 -3.51 -22.92 11.56
N PRO A 8 -2.40 -23.70 11.54
CA PRO A 8 -1.09 -23.16 11.86
C PRO A 8 -0.67 -22.06 10.91
N ARG A 9 0.07 -21.07 11.41
CA ARG A 9 0.67 -20.02 10.57
C ARG A 9 2.14 -20.35 10.30
N ALA A 10 2.53 -20.35 9.02
CA ALA A 10 3.91 -20.49 8.61
C ALA A 10 4.55 -19.12 8.41
N TYR A 11 5.81 -18.99 8.81
CA TYR A 11 6.59 -17.74 8.70
C TYR A 11 7.92 -18.02 8.05
N ILE A 12 8.41 -17.05 7.26
CA ILE A 12 9.76 -17.13 6.70
C ILE A 12 10.74 -16.61 7.75
N GLY A 13 11.57 -17.52 8.28
CA GLY A 13 12.59 -17.19 9.29
C GLY A 13 13.96 -16.83 8.72
N ARG A 14 14.18 -16.96 7.41
CA ARG A 14 15.47 -16.67 6.76
C ARG A 14 15.56 -15.20 6.40
N ASN A 15 16.71 -14.58 6.69
CA ASN A 15 16.97 -13.18 6.33
C ASN A 15 17.48 -13.02 4.89
N ASP A 16 17.98 -14.09 4.30
CA ASP A 16 18.53 -14.16 2.92
C ASP A 16 17.48 -14.62 1.90
N PHE A 17 16.21 -14.66 2.27
CA PHE A 17 15.12 -15.01 1.37
C PHE A 17 14.83 -13.86 0.41
N ASP A 18 14.70 -14.18 -0.89
CA ASP A 18 14.36 -13.20 -1.91
C ASP A 18 12.85 -12.89 -1.91
N PHE A 19 12.48 -11.86 -1.16
CA PHE A 19 11.10 -11.40 -1.06
C PHE A 19 10.63 -10.66 -2.31
N ALA A 20 11.54 -10.11 -3.11
CA ALA A 20 11.18 -9.31 -4.27
C ALA A 20 10.44 -10.12 -5.35
N HIS A 21 10.62 -11.44 -5.33
CA HIS A 21 10.01 -12.34 -6.31
C HIS A 21 9.08 -13.39 -5.68
N ALA A 22 8.71 -13.22 -4.41
CA ALA A 22 7.89 -14.17 -3.69
C ALA A 22 6.46 -13.64 -3.47
N PRO A 23 5.47 -14.05 -4.30
CA PRO A 23 4.07 -13.73 -4.09
C PRO A 23 3.52 -14.47 -2.85
N HIS A 24 2.35 -14.09 -2.38
CA HIS A 24 1.65 -14.73 -1.26
C HIS A 24 2.39 -14.64 0.09
N ILE A 25 3.12 -13.56 0.32
CA ILE A 25 3.72 -13.24 1.62
C ILE A 25 3.00 -12.02 2.20
N TYR A 26 2.72 -12.07 3.49
CA TYR A 26 2.23 -10.90 4.23
C TYR A 26 3.41 -10.13 4.83
N CYS A 27 3.21 -8.85 5.05
CA CYS A 27 4.10 -8.05 5.86
C CYS A 27 3.36 -7.61 7.11
N ASP A 28 3.87 -7.97 8.30
CA ASP A 28 3.30 -7.53 9.56
C ASP A 28 4.14 -6.40 10.20
N ARG A 29 3.58 -5.73 11.22
CA ARG A 29 4.25 -4.62 11.92
C ARG A 29 5.52 -5.03 12.67
N ASN A 30 5.63 -6.30 13.04
CA ASN A 30 6.73 -6.81 13.84
C ASN A 30 7.89 -7.33 12.97
N GLY A 31 7.76 -7.20 11.64
CA GLY A 31 8.72 -7.74 10.68
C GLY A 31 8.62 -9.26 10.53
N LEU A 32 7.59 -9.90 11.10
CA LEU A 32 7.27 -11.28 10.79
C LEU A 32 6.70 -11.35 9.38
N ARG A 33 6.99 -12.45 8.70
CA ARG A 33 6.67 -12.65 7.29
C ARG A 33 5.85 -13.93 7.12
N PRO A 34 4.53 -13.85 7.48
CA PRO A 34 3.65 -14.99 7.32
C PRO A 34 3.40 -15.28 5.84
N ILE A 35 3.32 -16.57 5.52
CA ILE A 35 3.03 -17.07 4.18
C ILE A 35 1.52 -17.19 4.02
N CYS A 36 0.98 -16.69 2.91
CA CYS A 36 -0.41 -16.91 2.52
C CYS A 36 -0.55 -18.28 1.83
N LEU A 37 -0.88 -19.31 2.58
CA LEU A 37 -1.03 -20.66 2.03
C LEU A 37 -2.44 -20.92 1.47
N PHE A 38 -3.44 -20.15 1.88
CA PHE A 38 -4.84 -20.45 1.56
C PHE A 38 -5.53 -19.26 0.91
N ARG A 39 -6.24 -19.52 -0.19
CA ARG A 39 -7.19 -18.58 -0.77
C ARG A 39 -8.54 -18.81 -0.10
N GLY A 40 -8.94 -17.95 0.83
CA GLY A 40 -10.18 -18.06 1.58
C GLY A 40 -9.95 -18.30 3.07
N ASN A 41 -10.89 -18.98 3.73
CA ASN A 41 -10.82 -19.25 5.17
C ASN A 41 -9.94 -20.48 5.43
N GLY A 42 -8.72 -20.26 5.94
CA GLY A 42 -7.79 -21.33 6.28
C GLY A 42 -8.31 -22.27 7.37
N ASP A 43 -9.10 -21.78 8.31
CA ASP A 43 -9.66 -22.62 9.38
C ASP A 43 -10.70 -23.60 8.83
N GLU A 44 -11.52 -23.21 7.84
CA GLU A 44 -12.44 -24.12 7.15
C GLU A 44 -11.69 -25.21 6.36
N TRP A 45 -10.59 -24.83 5.69
CA TRP A 45 -9.74 -25.80 5.01
C TRP A 45 -9.15 -26.79 6.02
N PHE A 46 -8.62 -26.30 7.13
CA PHE A 46 -7.92 -27.11 8.13
C PHE A 46 -8.87 -27.99 8.96
N ALA A 47 -10.14 -27.62 9.10
CA ALA A 47 -11.13 -28.40 9.82
C ALA A 47 -11.30 -29.86 9.33
N ASN A 48 -10.90 -30.12 8.07
CA ASN A 48 -10.99 -31.44 7.44
C ASN A 48 -9.61 -32.03 7.08
N MET A 49 -8.52 -31.46 7.61
CA MET A 49 -7.16 -31.81 7.27
C MET A 49 -6.34 -32.13 8.52
N GLU A 50 -5.27 -32.90 8.33
CA GLU A 50 -4.30 -33.20 9.36
C GLU A 50 -3.08 -32.25 9.24
N ILE A 51 -2.29 -32.18 10.31
CA ILE A 51 -1.06 -31.36 10.29
C ILE A 51 -0.09 -31.77 9.17
N GLU A 52 -0.09 -33.03 8.80
CA GLU A 52 0.71 -33.53 7.69
C GLU A 52 0.30 -32.90 6.34
N ASP A 53 -0.99 -32.67 6.14
CA ASP A 53 -1.51 -32.04 4.92
C ASP A 53 -1.14 -30.56 4.87
N PHE A 54 -1.12 -29.89 6.01
CA PHE A 54 -0.59 -28.54 6.13
C PHE A 54 0.89 -28.49 5.74
N VAL A 55 1.71 -29.41 6.23
CA VAL A 55 3.16 -29.50 5.89
C VAL A 55 3.36 -29.81 4.41
N LYS A 56 2.57 -30.70 3.83
CA LYS A 56 2.62 -31.00 2.38
C LYS A 56 2.26 -29.75 1.55
N HIS A 57 1.23 -29.02 1.98
CA HIS A 57 0.80 -27.79 1.29
C HIS A 57 1.86 -26.70 1.39
N LEU A 58 2.49 -26.52 2.54
CA LEU A 58 3.61 -25.61 2.74
C LEU A 58 4.80 -25.99 1.84
N ARG A 59 5.12 -27.27 1.75
CA ARG A 59 6.19 -27.75 0.85
C ARG A 59 5.87 -27.45 -0.61
N SER A 60 4.64 -27.74 -1.06
CA SER A 60 4.21 -27.42 -2.43
C SER A 60 4.37 -25.94 -2.73
N TRP A 61 4.04 -25.05 -1.77
CA TRP A 61 4.23 -23.62 -1.95
C TRP A 61 5.69 -23.24 -2.20
N TYR A 62 6.65 -23.86 -1.47
CA TYR A 62 8.08 -23.64 -1.69
C TYR A 62 8.57 -24.21 -3.02
N ASP A 63 8.08 -25.39 -3.41
CA ASP A 63 8.44 -26.03 -4.69
C ASP A 63 7.92 -25.18 -5.87
N ASP A 64 6.69 -24.64 -5.78
CA ASP A 64 6.08 -23.74 -6.76
C ASP A 64 6.84 -22.40 -6.85
N LEU A 65 7.26 -21.85 -5.70
CA LEU A 65 8.07 -20.63 -5.67
C LEU A 65 9.43 -20.86 -6.31
N ALA A 66 10.13 -21.95 -5.97
CA ALA A 66 11.44 -22.28 -6.50
C ALA A 66 11.43 -22.56 -8.01
N SER A 67 10.32 -23.10 -8.53
CA SER A 67 10.12 -23.35 -9.96
C SER A 67 9.60 -22.14 -10.74
N GLY A 68 9.26 -21.02 -10.06
CA GLY A 68 8.67 -19.83 -10.69
C GLY A 68 7.19 -19.97 -11.06
N VAL A 69 6.57 -21.12 -10.82
CA VAL A 69 5.16 -21.38 -11.18
C VAL A 69 4.21 -20.37 -10.57
N ASN A 70 4.47 -19.93 -9.34
CA ASN A 70 3.67 -18.90 -8.67
C ASN A 70 3.73 -17.51 -9.36
N ILE A 71 4.79 -17.25 -10.15
CA ILE A 71 5.01 -15.99 -10.86
C ILE A 71 4.52 -16.11 -12.31
N GLU A 72 4.69 -17.27 -12.93
CA GLU A 72 4.46 -17.49 -14.37
C GLU A 72 3.02 -17.84 -14.73
N ASN A 73 2.19 -18.30 -13.79
CA ASN A 73 0.83 -18.75 -14.06
C ASN A 73 -0.09 -17.63 -14.56
N GLY A 74 0.27 -17.05 -15.70
CA GLY A 74 -0.54 -16.30 -16.69
C GLY A 74 -1.64 -15.35 -16.17
N GLY A 75 -1.78 -15.30 -14.84
CA GLY A 75 -2.84 -14.64 -14.10
C GLY A 75 -2.60 -13.16 -13.91
N GLU A 76 -3.51 -12.57 -13.19
CA GLU A 76 -3.46 -11.20 -12.71
C GLU A 76 -2.37 -11.04 -11.64
N PHE A 77 -1.85 -9.83 -11.47
CA PHE A 77 -0.89 -9.51 -10.42
C PHE A 77 -1.61 -9.51 -9.05
N GLU A 78 -1.10 -10.28 -8.10
CA GLU A 78 -1.61 -10.25 -6.72
C GLU A 78 -0.80 -9.24 -5.89
N PRO A 79 -1.41 -8.14 -5.44
CA PRO A 79 -0.73 -7.17 -4.58
C PRO A 79 -0.29 -7.80 -3.27
N LEU A 80 0.84 -7.31 -2.72
CA LEU A 80 1.26 -7.71 -1.39
C LEU A 80 0.17 -7.37 -0.37
N ARG A 81 -0.20 -8.33 0.44
CA ARG A 81 -1.12 -8.09 1.56
C ARG A 81 -0.34 -7.52 2.73
N LEU A 82 -0.64 -6.28 3.05
CA LEU A 82 0.04 -5.54 4.10
C LEU A 82 -0.79 -5.63 5.38
N GLU A 83 -0.26 -6.30 6.40
CA GLU A 83 -0.85 -6.30 7.74
C GLU A 83 -0.27 -5.13 8.55
N GLY A 84 -1.09 -4.57 9.43
CA GLY A 84 -0.62 -3.55 10.35
C GLY A 84 -0.73 -2.12 9.84
N TYR A 85 -1.58 -1.87 8.84
CA TYR A 85 -1.98 -0.52 8.45
C TYR A 85 -2.69 0.21 9.60
N THR A 86 -2.52 1.53 9.66
CA THR A 86 -3.14 2.36 10.71
C THR A 86 -4.56 2.76 10.39
N ALA A 87 -4.84 2.96 9.09
CA ALA A 87 -6.17 3.32 8.60
C ALA A 87 -6.41 2.72 7.21
N THR A 88 -7.63 2.83 6.70
CA THR A 88 -8.00 2.45 5.34
C THR A 88 -8.42 3.69 4.56
N ILE A 89 -7.83 3.91 3.39
CA ILE A 89 -8.25 4.95 2.46
C ILE A 89 -9.25 4.34 1.47
N ILE A 90 -10.43 4.94 1.40
CA ILE A 90 -11.52 4.53 0.50
C ILE A 90 -11.52 5.48 -0.70
N TYR A 91 -11.43 4.94 -1.90
CA TYR A 91 -11.50 5.68 -3.16
C TYR A 91 -12.05 4.81 -4.28
N ASP A 92 -12.55 5.45 -5.33
CA ASP A 92 -12.91 4.77 -6.56
C ASP A 92 -11.63 4.40 -7.32
N TYR A 93 -11.35 3.11 -7.37
CA TYR A 93 -10.11 2.56 -7.93
C TYR A 93 -10.03 2.77 -9.45
N GLU A 94 -11.13 2.54 -10.16
CA GLU A 94 -11.18 2.70 -11.61
C GLU A 94 -11.07 4.16 -11.99
N GLN A 95 -11.80 5.04 -11.29
CA GLN A 95 -11.70 6.48 -11.50
C GLN A 95 -10.26 6.98 -11.33
N LEU A 96 -9.58 6.58 -10.24
CA LEU A 96 -8.21 7.00 -10.00
C LEU A 96 -7.24 6.47 -11.05
N SER A 97 -7.42 5.23 -11.48
CA SER A 97 -6.62 4.63 -12.56
C SER A 97 -6.82 5.36 -13.89
N ASP A 98 -8.06 5.75 -14.20
CA ASP A 98 -8.40 6.51 -15.39
C ASP A 98 -7.84 7.93 -15.35
N GLU A 99 -7.85 8.60 -14.20
CA GLU A 99 -7.25 9.92 -14.01
C GLU A 99 -5.74 9.89 -14.35
N ILE A 100 -5.03 8.86 -13.84
CA ILE A 100 -3.61 8.65 -14.16
C ILE A 100 -3.42 8.34 -15.66
N GLY A 101 -4.28 7.50 -16.22
CA GLY A 101 -4.21 7.13 -17.63
C GLY A 101 -4.43 8.29 -18.61
N LYS A 102 -5.20 9.30 -18.19
CA LYS A 102 -5.48 10.53 -18.95
C LYS A 102 -4.44 11.63 -18.76
N ALA A 103 -3.60 11.49 -17.72
CA ALA A 103 -2.57 12.47 -17.43
C ALA A 103 -1.54 12.55 -18.57
N ASP A 104 -1.07 13.76 -18.82
CA ASP A 104 0.02 14.02 -19.77
C ASP A 104 1.28 13.27 -19.30
N GLY A 105 2.08 12.76 -20.24
CA GLY A 105 3.32 12.04 -19.92
C GLY A 105 4.37 12.86 -19.15
N GLN A 106 4.20 14.18 -19.04
CA GLN A 106 5.01 15.04 -18.17
C GLN A 106 4.45 15.15 -16.76
N GLN A 107 3.17 14.92 -16.56
CA GLN A 107 2.55 14.95 -15.25
C GLN A 107 2.85 13.63 -14.50
N LYS A 108 3.39 13.77 -13.30
CA LYS A 108 3.78 12.62 -12.45
C LYS A 108 3.02 12.58 -11.12
N ASP A 109 2.12 13.55 -10.91
CA ASP A 109 1.31 13.61 -9.69
C ASP A 109 -0.02 14.30 -9.90
N ILE A 110 -0.99 13.96 -9.04
CA ILE A 110 -2.29 14.63 -8.93
C ILE A 110 -2.52 15.02 -7.48
N PHE A 111 -2.79 16.30 -7.24
CA PHE A 111 -3.18 16.77 -5.92
C PHE A 111 -4.54 16.20 -5.51
N ILE A 112 -4.63 15.71 -4.26
CA ILE A 112 -5.85 15.13 -3.68
C ILE A 112 -6.17 15.73 -2.32
N ALA A 113 -7.41 15.56 -1.88
CA ALA A 113 -7.84 15.78 -0.52
C ALA A 113 -8.46 14.50 0.03
N VAL A 114 -8.15 14.17 1.28
CA VAL A 114 -8.67 13.00 1.97
C VAL A 114 -9.40 13.47 3.22
N CYS A 115 -10.62 13.00 3.42
CA CYS A 115 -11.42 13.32 4.59
C CYS A 115 -11.34 12.20 5.63
N LYS A 116 -11.13 12.58 6.89
CA LYS A 116 -11.16 11.67 8.03
C LYS A 116 -12.60 11.39 8.43
N LEU A 117 -13.09 10.18 8.19
CA LEU A 117 -14.43 9.73 8.61
C LEU A 117 -14.45 9.18 10.04
N SER A 118 -13.37 8.52 10.44
CA SER A 118 -13.14 7.98 11.78
C SER A 118 -11.64 7.75 11.97
N GLU A 119 -11.22 7.33 13.16
CA GLU A 119 -9.79 7.04 13.42
C GLU A 119 -9.15 6.04 12.45
N LYS A 120 -9.95 5.16 11.86
CA LYS A 120 -9.45 4.09 10.96
C LYS A 120 -10.00 4.16 9.54
N LYS A 121 -10.78 5.17 9.20
CA LYS A 121 -11.36 5.32 7.86
C LYS A 121 -11.13 6.73 7.33
N LEU A 122 -10.47 6.77 6.19
CA LEU A 122 -10.21 7.95 5.39
C LEU A 122 -10.94 7.79 4.06
N ILE A 123 -11.42 8.85 3.46
CA ILE A 123 -12.03 8.82 2.12
C ILE A 123 -11.41 9.89 1.25
N ARG A 124 -10.98 9.52 0.04
CA ARG A 124 -10.56 10.48 -0.97
C ARG A 124 -11.78 11.29 -1.41
N LEU A 125 -11.68 12.60 -1.29
CA LEU A 125 -12.74 13.50 -1.72
C LEU A 125 -12.70 13.65 -3.25
N THR A 126 -13.86 13.43 -3.85
CA THR A 126 -14.16 13.75 -5.24
C THR A 126 -15.48 14.49 -5.26
N ASP A 127 -15.82 15.17 -6.37
CA ASP A 127 -17.11 15.86 -6.50
C ASP A 127 -18.28 14.93 -6.22
N ALA A 128 -18.21 13.68 -6.64
CA ALA A 128 -19.23 12.67 -6.38
C ALA A 128 -19.36 12.34 -4.88
N ASN A 129 -18.25 12.24 -4.14
CA ASN A 129 -18.27 11.94 -2.71
C ASN A 129 -18.82 13.09 -1.87
N ILE A 130 -18.50 14.33 -2.25
CA ILE A 130 -19.00 15.53 -1.55
C ILE A 130 -20.54 15.55 -1.54
N TRP A 131 -21.17 15.14 -2.65
CA TRP A 131 -22.63 15.05 -2.75
C TRP A 131 -23.22 13.87 -1.97
N LEU A 132 -22.57 12.72 -1.99
CA LEU A 132 -23.06 11.51 -1.31
C LEU A 132 -22.99 11.61 0.21
N LEU A 133 -21.97 12.27 0.73
CA LEU A 133 -21.69 12.24 2.16
C LEU A 133 -22.57 13.17 2.97
N LYS A 134 -23.29 14.17 2.35
CA LYS A 134 -24.08 15.18 3.09
C LYS A 134 -23.44 15.52 4.44
N LEU A 135 -22.08 15.64 4.43
CA LEU A 135 -21.28 15.69 5.65
C LEU A 135 -21.67 16.93 6.44
N PRO A 136 -22.23 16.77 7.62
CA PRO A 136 -22.49 17.91 8.47
C PRO A 136 -21.13 18.43 8.94
N ARG A 137 -20.69 19.55 8.34
CA ARG A 137 -19.57 20.39 8.81
C ARG A 137 -18.22 19.69 8.89
N LEU A 138 -17.62 19.39 7.74
CA LEU A 138 -16.18 19.17 7.66
C LEU A 138 -15.45 20.43 8.15
N THR A 139 -14.59 20.24 9.13
CA THR A 139 -13.64 21.28 9.56
C THR A 139 -12.34 21.14 8.76
N LYS A 140 -11.51 22.18 8.71
CA LYS A 140 -10.17 22.07 8.10
C LYS A 140 -9.34 20.92 8.67
N ASN A 141 -9.57 20.56 9.94
CA ASN A 141 -8.84 19.49 10.64
C ASN A 141 -9.26 18.08 10.21
N ASP A 142 -10.40 17.96 9.51
CA ASP A 142 -10.89 16.68 9.01
C ASP A 142 -10.39 16.39 7.59
N ILE A 143 -9.71 17.35 6.96
CA ILE A 143 -9.20 17.22 5.60
C ILE A 143 -7.68 17.15 5.65
N ILE A 144 -7.14 16.06 5.11
CA ILE A 144 -5.71 15.82 4.93
C ILE A 144 -5.39 16.03 3.46
N PRO A 145 -4.54 17.01 3.10
CA PRO A 145 -4.09 17.19 1.72
C PRO A 145 -3.11 16.08 1.32
N GLY A 146 -3.02 15.81 0.04
CA GLY A 146 -2.10 14.79 -0.43
C GLY A 146 -1.85 14.84 -1.92
N SER A 147 -1.11 13.86 -2.39
CA SER A 147 -0.86 13.64 -3.81
C SER A 147 -0.85 12.16 -4.17
N VAL A 148 -1.32 11.84 -5.37
CA VAL A 148 -1.12 10.55 -6.02
C VAL A 148 0.06 10.72 -6.96
N CYS A 149 1.10 9.88 -6.81
CA CYS A 149 2.33 9.97 -7.57
C CYS A 149 2.56 8.68 -8.36
N TRP A 150 3.07 8.79 -9.60
CA TRP A 150 3.38 7.64 -10.46
C TRP A 150 4.63 7.85 -11.30
N ASP A 151 5.14 6.78 -11.90
CA ASP A 151 6.21 6.85 -12.89
C ASP A 151 5.67 7.28 -14.27
N GLY A 152 6.03 8.46 -14.71
CA GLY A 152 5.67 8.98 -16.04
C GLY A 152 6.26 8.19 -17.22
N SER A 153 7.28 7.36 -16.99
CA SER A 153 7.92 6.54 -18.03
C SER A 153 7.08 5.32 -18.44
N LYS A 154 6.01 5.03 -17.73
CA LYS A 154 5.15 3.84 -17.92
C LYS A 154 5.87 2.50 -17.78
N LYS A 155 7.05 2.47 -17.17
CA LYS A 155 7.73 1.23 -16.81
C LYS A 155 6.89 0.46 -15.79
N SER A 156 6.88 -0.87 -15.89
CA SER A 156 6.30 -1.75 -14.88
C SER A 156 7.37 -2.15 -13.86
N CYS A 157 6.95 -2.27 -12.61
CA CYS A 157 7.77 -2.76 -11.50
C CYS A 157 7.00 -3.87 -10.78
N ASP A 158 7.39 -5.12 -10.95
CA ASP A 158 6.70 -6.29 -10.38
C ASP A 158 7.33 -6.80 -9.09
N GLY A 159 8.41 -6.18 -8.64
CA GLY A 159 9.03 -6.51 -7.37
C GLY A 159 8.13 -6.23 -6.17
N TYR A 160 8.19 -7.10 -5.17
CA TYR A 160 7.55 -6.93 -3.88
C TYR A 160 8.53 -6.30 -2.89
N ASP A 161 8.12 -5.27 -2.16
CA ASP A 161 8.88 -4.75 -1.04
C ASP A 161 8.07 -4.94 0.24
N VAL A 162 8.55 -5.85 1.10
CA VAL A 162 7.88 -6.25 2.33
C VAL A 162 8.22 -5.35 3.52
N ILE A 163 9.16 -4.44 3.34
CA ILE A 163 9.60 -3.51 4.40
C ILE A 163 8.95 -2.16 4.16
N MET A 164 7.97 -1.83 4.98
CA MET A 164 7.29 -0.53 4.90
C MET A 164 8.15 0.57 5.53
N PRO A 165 8.27 1.74 4.85
CA PRO A 165 9.01 2.88 5.36
C PRO A 165 8.38 3.43 6.64
N LYS A 166 9.23 3.88 7.58
CA LYS A 166 8.84 4.49 8.85
C LYS A 166 9.20 5.97 8.93
N THR A 167 10.09 6.43 8.06
CA THR A 167 10.53 7.83 7.95
C THR A 167 10.38 8.32 6.52
N TYR A 168 10.37 9.63 6.34
CA TYR A 168 10.26 10.22 5.00
C TYR A 168 11.48 9.86 4.11
N SER A 169 12.68 9.81 4.68
CA SER A 169 13.87 9.35 3.95
C SER A 169 13.73 7.91 3.44
N GLU A 170 13.17 7.02 4.27
CA GLU A 170 12.90 5.64 3.87
C GLU A 170 11.79 5.58 2.80
N LEU A 171 10.77 6.45 2.89
CA LEU A 171 9.71 6.55 1.89
C LEU A 171 10.23 7.03 0.54
N LEU A 172 11.16 7.98 0.50
CA LEU A 172 11.83 8.40 -0.72
C LEU A 172 12.54 7.21 -1.40
N ASN A 173 13.30 6.45 -0.61
CA ASN A 173 13.99 5.26 -1.12
C ASN A 173 13.00 4.18 -1.59
N TYR A 174 11.91 3.96 -0.85
CA TYR A 174 10.85 3.02 -1.22
C TYR A 174 10.21 3.42 -2.56
N ALA A 175 9.80 4.68 -2.70
CA ALA A 175 9.20 5.20 -3.93
C ALA A 175 10.15 5.08 -5.13
N SER A 176 11.42 5.46 -4.96
CA SER A 176 12.44 5.40 -6.00
C SER A 176 12.70 3.97 -6.49
N LYS A 177 12.70 2.96 -5.61
CA LYS A 177 12.79 1.55 -6.00
C LYS A 177 11.65 1.13 -6.94
N HIS A 178 10.49 1.73 -6.79
CA HIS A 178 9.33 1.50 -7.64
C HIS A 178 9.23 2.47 -8.82
N GLY A 179 10.28 3.27 -9.05
CA GLY A 179 10.35 4.22 -10.16
C GLY A 179 9.51 5.49 -9.95
N VAL A 180 8.98 5.72 -8.74
CA VAL A 180 8.12 6.87 -8.44
C VAL A 180 8.90 7.94 -7.69
N GLU A 181 8.94 9.16 -8.25
CA GLU A 181 9.55 10.33 -7.63
C GLU A 181 8.47 11.13 -6.88
N ILE A 182 8.67 11.35 -5.57
CA ILE A 182 7.64 11.99 -4.73
C ILE A 182 8.07 13.34 -4.14
N GLU A 183 9.34 13.70 -4.21
CA GLU A 183 9.88 14.87 -3.51
C GLU A 183 9.20 16.18 -3.95
N GLU A 184 9.03 16.38 -5.25
CA GLU A 184 8.37 17.57 -5.78
C GLU A 184 6.87 17.60 -5.47
N ALA A 185 6.21 16.43 -5.47
CA ALA A 185 4.81 16.32 -5.07
C ALA A 185 4.62 16.70 -3.59
N VAL A 186 5.50 16.22 -2.71
CA VAL A 186 5.48 16.59 -1.28
C VAL A 186 5.70 18.09 -1.10
N LYS A 187 6.67 18.68 -1.78
CA LYS A 187 6.90 20.15 -1.78
C LYS A 187 5.66 20.90 -2.28
N GLY A 188 5.03 20.40 -3.35
CA GLY A 188 3.82 20.97 -3.92
C GLY A 188 2.64 20.95 -2.94
N VAL A 189 2.43 19.83 -2.24
CA VAL A 189 1.39 19.70 -1.21
C VAL A 189 1.67 20.69 -0.06
N MET A 190 2.89 20.70 0.47
CA MET A 190 3.28 21.60 1.58
C MET A 190 3.15 23.09 1.19
N GLY A 191 3.53 23.44 -0.04
CA GLY A 191 3.36 24.80 -0.56
C GLY A 191 1.89 25.25 -0.64
N ARG A 192 0.99 24.36 -1.05
CA ARG A 192 -0.46 24.65 -1.14
C ARG A 192 -1.13 24.79 0.24
N THR A 193 -0.62 24.10 1.24
CA THR A 193 -1.15 24.17 2.62
C THR A 193 -0.51 25.30 3.44
N ASN A 194 0.52 25.94 2.92
CA ASN A 194 1.29 26.97 3.61
C ASN A 194 1.78 26.55 5.01
N GLY A 195 2.02 25.25 5.22
CA GLY A 195 2.44 24.68 6.50
C GLY A 195 1.30 24.54 7.54
N ASP A 196 0.04 24.68 7.15
CA ASP A 196 -1.09 24.56 8.09
C ASP A 196 -1.48 23.10 8.38
N SER A 197 -1.03 22.14 7.55
CA SER A 197 -1.41 20.74 7.71
C SER A 197 -0.45 19.96 8.59
N ALA A 198 -0.97 19.28 9.62
CA ALA A 198 -0.18 18.45 10.53
C ALA A 198 0.26 17.11 9.89
N SER A 199 -0.37 16.70 8.81
CA SER A 199 0.01 15.52 8.02
C SER A 199 -0.38 15.67 6.56
N ILE A 200 0.25 14.88 5.70
CA ILE A 200 -0.07 14.79 4.27
C ILE A 200 -0.16 13.32 3.84
N ILE A 201 -1.02 13.05 2.86
CA ILE A 201 -1.17 11.71 2.26
C ILE A 201 -0.38 11.63 0.96
N ILE A 202 0.42 10.59 0.81
CA ILE A 202 1.07 10.23 -0.46
C ILE A 202 0.56 8.85 -0.88
N ILE A 203 -0.01 8.77 -2.07
CA ILE A 203 -0.45 7.53 -2.70
C ILE A 203 0.52 7.23 -3.83
N LEU A 204 1.25 6.12 -3.75
CA LEU A 204 2.10 5.65 -4.83
C LEU A 204 1.27 4.78 -5.76
N ALA A 205 1.18 5.17 -7.03
CA ALA A 205 0.58 4.36 -8.08
C ALA A 205 1.69 3.60 -8.81
N ILE A 206 1.95 2.38 -8.36
CA ILE A 206 3.00 1.52 -8.90
C ILE A 206 2.42 0.73 -10.08
N ARG A 207 2.97 0.94 -11.27
CA ARG A 207 2.54 0.22 -12.46
C ARG A 207 3.08 -1.21 -12.46
N ARG A 208 2.19 -2.18 -12.63
CA ARG A 208 2.50 -3.61 -12.76
C ARG A 208 2.45 -4.04 -14.23
N SER A 209 3.16 -5.11 -14.58
CA SER A 209 3.16 -5.66 -15.95
C SER A 209 1.83 -6.35 -16.30
N LYS A 210 1.12 -6.83 -15.28
CA LYS A 210 -0.18 -7.51 -15.39
C LYS A 210 -1.25 -6.70 -14.66
N LYS A 211 -2.52 -6.89 -15.04
CA LYS A 211 -3.65 -6.33 -14.29
C LYS A 211 -3.70 -6.91 -12.88
N LEU A 212 -4.16 -6.12 -11.94
CA LEU A 212 -4.31 -6.57 -10.57
C LEU A 212 -5.56 -7.45 -10.41
N ILE A 213 -5.45 -8.44 -9.55
CA ILE A 213 -6.58 -9.32 -9.18
C ILE A 213 -7.78 -8.49 -8.69
N GLY A 214 -8.92 -8.77 -9.28
CA GLY A 214 -10.20 -8.18 -8.86
C GLY A 214 -10.46 -6.75 -9.32
N VAL A 215 -9.54 -6.12 -10.06
CA VAL A 215 -9.71 -4.77 -10.61
C VAL A 215 -9.19 -4.66 -12.04
N ASN A 216 -9.84 -3.83 -12.86
CA ASN A 216 -9.42 -3.63 -14.24
C ASN A 216 -8.31 -2.57 -14.37
N SER A 217 -7.22 -2.73 -13.63
CA SER A 217 -6.12 -1.77 -13.59
C SER A 217 -4.76 -2.44 -13.53
N PHE A 218 -3.73 -1.76 -14.10
CA PHE A 218 -2.33 -2.11 -13.97
C PHE A 218 -1.64 -1.38 -12.79
N TYR A 219 -2.34 -0.49 -12.10
CA TYR A 219 -1.75 0.30 -11.01
C TYR A 219 -2.10 -0.32 -9.67
N GLN A 220 -1.07 -0.62 -8.88
CA GLN A 220 -1.22 -0.90 -7.45
C GLN A 220 -1.06 0.42 -6.68
N PHE A 221 -2.02 0.73 -5.82
CA PHE A 221 -1.95 1.90 -4.95
C PHE A 221 -1.45 1.51 -3.57
N VAL A 222 -0.39 2.19 -3.12
CA VAL A 222 0.18 2.03 -1.78
C VAL A 222 0.12 3.38 -1.08
N ASN A 223 -0.48 3.42 0.10
CA ASN A 223 -0.88 4.66 0.74
C ASN A 223 -0.03 4.94 1.99
N PHE A 224 0.49 6.16 2.10
CA PHE A 224 1.31 6.60 3.22
C PHE A 224 0.81 7.94 3.74
N GLU A 225 0.81 8.10 5.06
CA GLU A 225 0.64 9.39 5.74
C GLU A 225 2.00 9.82 6.30
N ILE A 226 2.43 11.01 5.93
CA ILE A 226 3.62 11.66 6.49
C ILE A 226 3.14 12.60 7.58
N ILE A 227 3.56 12.36 8.80
CA ILE A 227 3.30 13.24 9.94
C ILE A 227 4.35 14.34 9.90
N CYS A 228 3.90 15.59 9.75
CA CYS A 228 4.79 16.75 9.66
C CYS A 228 5.43 17.05 11.02
N ASP A 229 6.67 17.50 10.97
CA ASP A 229 7.36 18.08 12.11
C ASP A 229 6.99 19.58 12.21
N THR A 230 7.27 20.23 13.34
CA THR A 230 7.08 21.67 13.51
C THR A 230 8.43 22.36 13.53
N ASP A 231 8.61 23.37 12.67
CA ASP A 231 9.82 24.18 12.66
C ASP A 231 9.88 25.23 13.77
N ASN A 232 10.95 26.02 13.82
CA ASN A 232 11.15 27.03 14.83
C ASN A 232 10.14 28.20 14.77
N ASP A 233 9.50 28.38 13.62
CA ASP A 233 8.48 29.41 13.39
C ASP A 233 7.06 28.89 13.65
N GLY A 234 6.92 27.65 14.13
CA GLY A 234 5.64 26.99 14.44
C GLY A 234 4.90 26.46 13.19
N LYS A 235 5.57 26.39 12.03
CA LYS A 235 4.99 25.85 10.81
C LYS A 235 5.28 24.36 10.71
N ASN A 236 4.32 23.63 10.12
CA ASN A 236 4.51 22.22 9.81
C ASN A 236 5.42 22.07 8.58
N VAL A 237 6.40 21.19 8.69
CA VAL A 237 7.41 20.90 7.67
C VAL A 237 7.62 19.39 7.55
N VAL A 238 8.05 18.94 6.38
CA VAL A 238 8.49 17.55 6.19
C VAL A 238 10.01 17.52 6.22
N THR A 239 10.56 16.75 7.16
CA THR A 239 11.99 16.51 7.34
C THR A 239 12.35 15.08 6.95
N PRO A 240 13.63 14.73 6.72
CA PRO A 240 14.03 13.37 6.43
C PRO A 240 13.61 12.36 7.50
N THR A 241 13.44 12.81 8.75
CA THR A 241 13.04 12.00 9.92
C THR A 241 11.55 12.05 10.22
N SER A 242 10.77 12.85 9.50
CA SER A 242 9.30 12.89 9.67
C SER A 242 8.72 11.49 9.62
N LYS A 243 7.86 11.18 10.59
CA LYS A 243 7.28 9.84 10.75
C LYS A 243 6.34 9.52 9.58
N VAL A 244 6.47 8.32 9.05
CA VAL A 244 5.58 7.78 8.03
C VAL A 244 4.71 6.67 8.62
N GLN A 245 3.43 6.71 8.32
CA GLN A 245 2.45 5.67 8.65
C GLN A 245 1.90 5.08 7.35
N PHE A 246 1.75 3.77 7.35
CA PHE A 246 1.16 3.04 6.23
C PHE A 246 -0.35 2.86 6.44
N HIS A 247 -1.13 3.06 5.39
CA HIS A 247 -2.59 2.93 5.34
C HIS A 247 -3.07 1.92 4.33
#